data_4ca84d6d8106b7cfd7be3f2598281dd7
#
_entry.id   4ca84d6d8106b7cfd7be3f2598281dd7
#
_cell.length_a   1.000
_cell.length_b   1.000
_cell.length_c   1.000
_cell.angle_alpha   90.00
_cell.angle_beta   90.00
_cell.angle_gamma   90.00
#
_symmetry.space_group_name_H-M   'P 1'
#
loop_
_entity.id
_entity.type
_entity.pdbx_description
1 polymer ?
#
loop_
_entity_poly.entity_id
_entity_poly.type
_entity_poly.pdbx_seq_one_letter_code
_entity_poly.pdbx_strand_id
1 'polypeptide(L)'
;MELLELTNKTLDIFCVENIEDLKDSILDVAIKNKTEEMEKFESMVDGDLTQDWLQKVYQYHLADRKNKKQDYTPKSVAKLMSKLALSKDKHIVDMCAGSGALTIQAWALDNDITAECLEFDENVLPILIFNLA
;
A
#
# COMPACT_ATOMS: atom_id res chain seq x y z
N MET A 1 -10.99 12.75 -4.11
CA MET A 1 -11.91 11.67 -3.62
C MET A 1 -11.96 11.71 -2.10
N GLU A 2 -13.14 11.76 -1.53
CA GLU A 2 -13.32 11.72 -0.08
C GLU A 2 -13.08 10.31 0.46
N LEU A 3 -12.67 10.21 1.75
CA LEU A 3 -12.29 8.92 2.36
C LEU A 3 -13.43 7.89 2.35
N LEU A 4 -14.66 8.33 2.61
CA LEU A 4 -15.82 7.45 2.60
C LEU A 4 -16.09 6.90 1.17
N GLU A 5 -15.97 7.75 0.17
CA GLU A 5 -16.11 7.35 -1.23
C GLU A 5 -15.01 6.35 -1.63
N LEU A 6 -13.75 6.63 -1.26
CA LEU A 6 -12.63 5.72 -1.48
C LEU A 6 -12.89 4.36 -0.82
N THR A 7 -13.35 4.36 0.44
CA THR A 7 -13.65 3.12 1.16
C THR A 7 -14.73 2.31 0.46
N ASN A 8 -15.87 2.93 0.13
CA ASN A 8 -16.99 2.22 -0.50
C ASN A 8 -16.60 1.65 -1.86
N LYS A 9 -15.93 2.43 -2.70
CA LYS A 9 -15.43 1.94 -4.00
C LYS A 9 -14.41 0.81 -3.85
N THR A 10 -13.55 0.88 -2.83
CA THR A 10 -12.61 -0.20 -2.55
C THR A 10 -13.35 -1.48 -2.16
N LEU A 11 -14.33 -1.42 -1.26
CA LEU A 11 -15.14 -2.58 -0.88
C LEU A 11 -15.85 -3.20 -2.08
N ASP A 12 -16.42 -2.38 -2.96
CA ASP A 12 -17.09 -2.82 -4.19
C ASP A 12 -16.12 -3.57 -5.14
N ILE A 13 -14.91 -3.02 -5.36
CA ILE A 13 -13.90 -3.65 -6.24
C ILE A 13 -13.48 -5.01 -5.72
N PHE A 14 -13.26 -5.11 -4.41
CA PHE A 14 -12.82 -6.36 -3.77
C PHE A 14 -13.98 -7.30 -3.40
N CYS A 15 -15.23 -6.93 -3.76
CA CYS A 15 -16.45 -7.73 -3.54
C CYS A 15 -16.66 -8.13 -2.07
N VAL A 16 -16.42 -7.20 -1.14
CA VAL A 16 -16.64 -7.40 0.29
C VAL A 16 -17.63 -6.38 0.86
N GLU A 17 -18.42 -6.80 1.84
CA GLU A 17 -19.41 -5.92 2.47
C GLU A 17 -18.82 -5.18 3.68
N ASN A 18 -17.84 -5.79 4.34
CA ASN A 18 -17.25 -5.28 5.57
C ASN A 18 -15.75 -5.02 5.40
N ILE A 19 -15.28 -4.01 6.11
CA ILE A 19 -13.87 -3.61 6.08
C ILE A 19 -12.94 -4.68 6.69
N GLU A 20 -13.44 -5.48 7.61
CA GLU A 20 -12.72 -6.57 8.25
C GLU A 20 -12.32 -7.66 7.25
N ASP A 21 -13.18 -7.93 6.26
CA ASP A 21 -12.97 -8.96 5.23
C ASP A 21 -12.05 -8.46 4.10
N LEU A 22 -11.79 -7.14 4.04
CA LEU A 22 -11.04 -6.50 2.96
C LEU A 22 -9.62 -7.05 2.82
N LYS A 23 -8.94 -7.34 3.93
CA LYS A 23 -7.55 -7.82 3.93
C LYS A 23 -7.40 -9.15 3.21
N ASP A 24 -8.29 -10.09 3.48
CA ASP A 24 -8.24 -11.43 2.88
C ASP A 24 -8.54 -11.35 1.39
N SER A 25 -9.49 -10.49 0.99
CA SER A 25 -9.81 -10.28 -0.42
C SER A 25 -8.67 -9.59 -1.18
N ILE A 26 -8.03 -8.57 -0.60
CA ILE A 26 -6.86 -7.90 -1.17
C ILE A 26 -5.72 -8.90 -1.37
N LEU A 27 -5.45 -9.74 -0.38
CA LEU A 27 -4.40 -10.76 -0.46
C LEU A 27 -4.69 -11.79 -1.56
N ASP A 28 -5.94 -12.24 -1.65
CA ASP A 28 -6.38 -13.19 -2.69
C ASP A 28 -6.21 -12.61 -4.10
N VAL A 29 -6.57 -11.34 -4.28
CA VAL A 29 -6.37 -10.62 -5.56
C VAL A 29 -4.89 -10.54 -5.91
N ALA A 30 -4.04 -10.16 -4.97
CA ALA A 30 -2.60 -10.00 -5.21
C ALA A 30 -1.91 -11.34 -5.49
N ILE A 31 -2.15 -12.37 -4.67
CA ILE A 31 -1.51 -13.69 -4.84
C ILE A 31 -1.97 -14.38 -6.11
N LYS A 32 -3.26 -14.28 -6.46
CA LYS A 32 -3.81 -14.89 -7.67
C LYS A 32 -3.61 -14.03 -8.91
N ASN A 33 -2.99 -12.87 -8.78
CA ASN A 33 -2.77 -11.90 -9.84
C ASN A 33 -4.06 -11.62 -10.65
N LYS A 34 -5.12 -11.27 -9.93
CA LYS A 34 -6.42 -10.96 -10.53
C LYS A 34 -6.39 -9.58 -11.18
N THR A 35 -6.00 -9.55 -12.44
CA THR A 35 -5.77 -8.31 -13.20
C THR A 35 -7.01 -7.43 -13.31
N GLU A 36 -8.20 -8.01 -13.37
CA GLU A 36 -9.45 -7.25 -13.50
C GLU A 36 -9.69 -6.35 -12.27
N GLU A 37 -9.52 -6.86 -11.06
CA GLU A 37 -9.65 -6.10 -9.82
C GLU A 37 -8.54 -5.05 -9.67
N MET A 38 -7.31 -5.39 -10.07
CA MET A 38 -6.18 -4.47 -10.08
C MET A 38 -6.41 -3.30 -11.05
N GLU A 39 -6.86 -3.56 -12.27
CA GLU A 39 -7.19 -2.55 -13.28
C GLU A 39 -8.36 -1.65 -12.83
N LYS A 40 -9.38 -2.23 -12.17
CA LYS A 40 -10.47 -1.44 -11.58
C LYS A 40 -9.97 -0.51 -10.48
N PHE A 41 -9.06 -1.00 -9.64
CA PHE A 41 -8.46 -0.21 -8.58
C PHE A 41 -7.60 0.93 -9.15
N GLU A 42 -6.74 0.65 -10.12
CA GLU A 42 -5.94 1.65 -10.84
C GLU A 42 -6.84 2.72 -11.47
N SER A 43 -7.91 2.30 -12.17
CA SER A 43 -8.87 3.22 -12.78
C SER A 43 -9.58 4.10 -11.74
N MET A 44 -9.91 3.56 -10.57
CA MET A 44 -10.54 4.30 -9.48
C MET A 44 -9.65 5.43 -8.95
N VAL A 45 -8.34 5.24 -8.99
CA VAL A 45 -7.35 6.23 -8.51
C VAL A 45 -6.76 7.07 -9.65
N ASP A 46 -7.40 7.08 -10.82
CA ASP A 46 -6.97 7.81 -12.01
C ASP A 46 -5.52 7.48 -12.45
N GLY A 47 -5.08 6.25 -12.23
CA GLY A 47 -3.73 5.77 -12.53
C GLY A 47 -2.64 6.33 -11.62
N ASP A 48 -2.97 7.05 -10.55
CA ASP A 48 -1.97 7.57 -9.60
C ASP A 48 -1.51 6.47 -8.61
N LEU A 49 -0.62 5.61 -9.06
CA LEU A 49 0.02 4.57 -8.24
C LEU A 49 1.19 5.09 -7.40
N THR A 50 1.45 6.41 -7.41
CA THR A 50 2.49 7.03 -6.57
C THR A 50 2.00 7.33 -5.15
N GLN A 51 0.78 6.94 -4.81
CA GLN A 51 0.20 7.09 -3.48
C GLN A 51 -0.23 5.74 -2.93
N ASP A 52 -0.03 5.56 -1.64
CA ASP A 52 -0.58 4.41 -0.93
C ASP A 52 -2.05 4.67 -0.57
N TRP A 53 -2.95 4.33 -1.49
CA TRP A 53 -4.39 4.54 -1.34
C TRP A 53 -5.01 3.61 -0.30
N LEU A 54 -4.56 2.35 -0.25
CA LEU A 54 -5.04 1.39 0.73
C LEU A 54 -4.62 1.75 2.15
N GLN A 55 -3.45 2.38 2.32
CA GLN A 55 -3.03 2.95 3.59
C GLN A 55 -4.08 3.88 4.19
N LYS A 56 -4.68 4.75 3.36
CA LYS A 56 -5.70 5.71 3.85
C LYS A 56 -6.91 4.99 4.42
N VAL A 57 -7.39 3.94 3.73
CA VAL A 57 -8.51 3.12 4.19
C VAL A 57 -8.11 2.36 5.46
N TYR A 58 -6.98 1.68 5.44
CA TYR A 58 -6.49 0.86 6.54
C TYR A 58 -6.23 1.69 7.80
N GLN A 59 -5.48 2.79 7.69
CA GLN A 59 -5.13 3.65 8.82
C GLN A 59 -6.36 4.21 9.53
N TYR A 60 -7.40 4.52 8.78
CA TYR A 60 -8.61 5.09 9.34
C TYR A 60 -9.49 4.06 10.03
N HIS A 61 -9.67 2.87 9.42
CA HIS A 61 -10.64 1.88 9.86
C HIS A 61 -10.06 0.71 10.64
N LEU A 62 -8.84 0.26 10.30
CA LEU A 62 -8.29 -1.00 10.77
C LEU A 62 -7.01 -0.87 11.61
N ALA A 63 -6.33 0.29 11.59
CA ALA A 63 -5.09 0.47 12.30
C ALA A 63 -5.28 0.44 13.83
N ASP A 64 -4.51 -0.40 14.51
CA ASP A 64 -4.46 -0.47 15.97
C ASP A 64 -3.41 0.49 16.55
N ARG A 65 -3.79 1.77 16.62
CA ARG A 65 -2.89 2.83 17.09
C ARG A 65 -2.54 2.74 18.57
N LYS A 66 -3.44 2.18 19.40
CA LYS A 66 -3.21 2.08 20.84
C LYS A 66 -2.18 1.03 21.21
N ASN A 67 -2.29 -0.15 20.61
CA ASN A 67 -1.48 -1.30 20.98
C ASN A 67 -0.22 -1.42 20.12
N LYS A 68 -0.34 -1.14 18.82
CA LYS A 68 0.73 -1.36 17.85
C LYS A 68 1.41 -0.09 17.36
N LYS A 69 0.91 1.09 17.74
CA LYS A 69 1.41 2.41 17.29
C LYS A 69 1.52 2.50 15.77
N GLN A 70 0.48 2.03 15.08
CA GLN A 70 0.42 2.00 13.62
C GLN A 70 0.19 3.40 13.04
N ASP A 71 1.23 4.22 13.07
CA ASP A 71 1.27 5.53 12.41
C ASP A 71 2.08 5.39 11.13
N TYR A 72 1.47 5.81 10.02
CA TYR A 72 2.07 5.65 8.70
C TYR A 72 2.96 6.84 8.33
N THR A 73 4.00 6.55 7.55
CA THR A 73 4.94 7.56 7.09
C THR A 73 4.27 8.52 6.11
N PRO A 74 4.28 9.84 6.38
CA PRO A 74 3.76 10.84 5.44
C PRO A 74 4.50 10.79 4.09
N LYS A 75 3.76 11.01 3.00
CA LYS A 75 4.31 10.97 1.62
C LYS A 75 5.56 11.86 1.45
N SER A 76 5.58 13.03 2.06
CA SER A 76 6.73 13.95 1.98
C SER A 76 7.99 13.40 2.62
N VAL A 77 7.85 12.71 3.76
CA VAL A 77 8.95 12.06 4.47
C VAL A 77 9.42 10.85 3.69
N ALA A 78 8.49 10.02 3.21
CA ALA A 78 8.80 8.85 2.37
C ALA A 78 9.59 9.27 1.12
N LYS A 79 9.16 10.33 0.44
CA LYS A 79 9.86 10.88 -0.73
C LYS A 79 11.28 11.38 -0.42
N LEU A 80 11.47 12.04 0.72
CA LEU A 80 12.80 12.49 1.15
C LEU A 80 13.72 11.30 1.43
N MET A 81 13.24 10.31 2.19
CA MET A 81 14.00 9.11 2.53
C MET A 81 14.37 8.30 1.28
N SER A 82 13.44 8.16 0.34
CA SER A 82 13.68 7.47 -0.94
C SER A 82 14.76 8.16 -1.77
N LYS A 83 14.76 9.49 -1.83
CA LYS A 83 15.83 10.25 -2.51
C LYS A 83 17.21 10.02 -1.88
N LEU A 84 17.28 9.92 -0.57
CA LEU A 84 18.53 9.65 0.14
C LEU A 84 19.00 8.21 -0.11
N ALA A 85 18.10 7.24 -0.04
CA ALA A 85 18.41 5.83 -0.26
C ALA A 85 18.90 5.56 -1.68
N LEU A 86 18.21 6.09 -2.69
CA LEU A 86 18.53 5.89 -4.11
C LEU A 86 19.76 6.68 -4.60
N SER A 87 20.38 7.49 -3.75
CA SER A 87 21.56 8.26 -4.15
C SER A 87 22.77 7.42 -4.53
N LYS A 88 22.81 6.14 -4.12
CA LYS A 88 23.97 5.25 -4.28
C LYS A 88 23.67 3.91 -4.92
N ASP A 89 22.45 3.40 -4.81
CA ASP A 89 22.09 2.07 -5.27
C ASP A 89 20.65 2.02 -5.79
N LYS A 90 20.36 1.07 -6.67
CA LYS A 90 19.02 0.76 -7.16
C LYS A 90 18.35 -0.39 -6.41
N HIS A 91 19.04 -0.98 -5.46
CA HIS A 91 18.49 -1.97 -4.54
C HIS A 91 18.30 -1.37 -3.17
N ILE A 92 17.07 -1.46 -2.66
CA ILE A 92 16.72 -0.96 -1.33
C ILE A 92 16.22 -2.09 -0.44
N VAL A 93 16.50 -1.97 0.86
CA VAL A 93 15.94 -2.86 1.88
C VAL A 93 15.11 -2.02 2.84
N ASP A 94 13.82 -2.30 2.89
CA ASP A 94 12.88 -1.65 3.81
C ASP A 94 12.59 -2.58 4.99
N MET A 95 13.25 -2.32 6.11
CA MET A 95 13.22 -3.16 7.30
C MET A 95 11.91 -3.09 8.10
N CYS A 96 11.07 -2.10 7.85
CA CYS A 96 9.79 -1.88 8.50
C CYS A 96 8.79 -1.34 7.47
N ALA A 97 8.52 -2.13 6.45
CA ALA A 97 7.87 -1.67 5.23
C ALA A 97 6.44 -1.14 5.44
N GLY A 98 5.74 -1.60 6.47
CA GLY A 98 4.34 -1.26 6.65
C GLY A 98 3.53 -1.64 5.41
N SER A 99 2.75 -0.71 4.91
CA SER A 99 2.00 -0.86 3.65
C SER A 99 2.84 -0.60 2.38
N GLY A 100 4.14 -0.29 2.52
CA GLY A 100 5.05 -0.04 1.41
C GLY A 100 5.24 1.43 1.05
N ALA A 101 4.88 2.37 1.91
CA ALA A 101 4.91 3.81 1.60
C ALA A 101 6.29 4.32 1.15
N LEU A 102 7.38 3.86 1.75
CA LEU A 102 8.75 4.20 1.35
C LEU A 102 9.10 3.60 -0.01
N THR A 103 8.81 2.32 -0.20
CA THR A 103 9.08 1.58 -1.42
C THR A 103 8.30 2.14 -2.61
N ILE A 104 7.02 2.50 -2.44
CA ILE A 104 6.21 3.18 -3.46
C ILE A 104 6.85 4.50 -3.89
N GLN A 105 7.33 5.32 -2.93
CA GLN A 105 7.99 6.58 -3.30
C GLN A 105 9.35 6.38 -3.96
N ALA A 106 10.09 5.34 -3.60
CA ALA A 106 11.33 4.98 -4.26
C ALA A 106 11.07 4.55 -5.72
N TRP A 107 10.09 3.68 -5.93
CA TRP A 107 9.66 3.26 -7.26
C TRP A 107 9.15 4.43 -8.12
N ALA A 108 8.40 5.36 -7.54
CA ALA A 108 7.93 6.56 -8.23
C ALA A 108 9.05 7.52 -8.65
N LEU A 109 10.22 7.44 -8.00
CA LEU A 109 11.42 8.22 -8.38
C LEU A 109 12.25 7.50 -9.43
N ASP A 110 12.37 6.18 -9.37
CA ASP A 110 13.08 5.34 -10.31
C ASP A 110 12.39 3.97 -10.36
N ASN A 111 11.69 3.69 -11.44
CA ASN A 111 10.93 2.44 -11.62
C ASN A 111 11.79 1.23 -11.98
N ASP A 112 13.10 1.40 -12.07
CA ASP A 112 14.09 0.34 -12.33
C ASP A 112 14.78 -0.14 -11.04
N ILE A 113 14.14 0.11 -9.89
CA ILE A 113 14.65 -0.35 -8.60
C ILE A 113 14.23 -1.78 -8.30
N THR A 114 15.00 -2.42 -7.42
CA THR A 114 14.60 -3.65 -6.72
C THR A 114 14.45 -3.36 -5.24
N ALA A 115 13.49 -3.99 -4.59
CA ALA A 115 13.23 -3.78 -3.17
C ALA A 115 13.06 -5.12 -2.44
N GLU A 116 13.62 -5.18 -1.24
CA GLU A 116 13.34 -6.23 -0.27
C GLU A 116 12.60 -5.59 0.90
N CYS A 117 11.37 -6.04 1.16
CA CYS A 117 10.51 -5.48 2.19
C CYS A 117 10.30 -6.47 3.32
N LEU A 118 10.52 -6.02 4.55
CA LEU A 118 10.30 -6.79 5.76
C LEU A 118 9.20 -6.11 6.57
N GLU A 119 8.16 -6.87 6.91
CA GLU A 119 7.07 -6.41 7.75
C GLU A 119 6.72 -7.45 8.79
N PHE A 120 6.54 -7.01 10.01
CA PHE A 120 6.25 -7.85 11.16
C PHE A 120 4.73 -8.07 11.38
N ASP A 121 3.91 -7.06 11.05
CA ASP A 121 2.47 -7.12 11.31
C ASP A 121 1.74 -7.84 10.17
N GLU A 122 1.32 -9.08 10.43
CA GLU A 122 0.55 -9.90 9.50
C GLU A 122 -0.73 -9.22 8.99
N ASN A 123 -1.29 -8.26 9.74
CA ASN A 123 -2.48 -7.52 9.31
C ASN A 123 -2.19 -6.49 8.21
N VAL A 124 -0.95 -6.07 8.07
CA VAL A 124 -0.52 -5.10 7.06
C VAL A 124 0.03 -5.79 5.81
N LEU A 125 0.53 -7.01 5.93
CA LEU A 125 1.09 -7.77 4.82
C LEU A 125 0.19 -7.85 3.57
N PRO A 126 -1.13 -8.08 3.67
CA PRO A 126 -2.00 -8.09 2.49
C PRO A 126 -1.92 -6.80 1.68
N ILE A 127 -1.87 -5.66 2.36
CA ILE A 127 -1.78 -4.34 1.74
C ILE A 127 -0.42 -4.14 1.09
N LEU A 128 0.65 -4.50 1.80
CA LEU A 128 2.01 -4.43 1.26
C LEU A 128 2.15 -5.26 -0.01
N ILE A 129 1.69 -6.50 0.01
CA ILE A 129 1.78 -7.41 -1.14
C ILE A 129 0.99 -6.85 -2.33
N PHE A 130 -0.22 -6.35 -2.10
CA PHE A 130 -1.04 -5.75 -3.17
C PHE A 130 -0.40 -4.49 -3.76
N ASN A 131 0.14 -3.61 -2.90
CA ASN A 131 0.76 -2.36 -3.33
C ASN A 131 2.05 -2.57 -4.15
N LEU A 132 2.67 -3.73 -4.04
CA LEU A 132 3.92 -4.06 -4.74
C LEU A 132 3.71 -5.06 -5.91
N ALA A 133 2.49 -5.53 -6.12
CA ALA A 133 2.13 -6.42 -7.23
C ALA A 133 1.85 -5.66 -8.51
#